data_25085d90f00519563ad3b07bb6117653
#
_entry.id   25085d90f00519563ad3b07bb6117653
#
_cell.length_a   1.000
_cell.length_b   1.000
_cell.length_c   1.000
_cell.angle_alpha   90.00
_cell.angle_beta   90.00
_cell.angle_gamma   90.00
#
_symmetry.space_group_name_H-M   'P 1'
#
loop_
_entity.id
_entity.type
_entity.pdbx_description
1 polymer ?
#
loop_
_entity_poly.entity_id
_entity_poly.type
_entity_poly.pdbx_seq_one_letter_code
_entity_poly.pdbx_strand_id
1 'polypeptide(L)'
;VGHASDYDALTGCTVILCDGGAVGGVDIRGAATGTEEMDVLRPTHLVDRVHAVVLAGGSAFGLEAASGVRRFLEHRGVGFQTGVAVVPIVPCAILYD
;
A
#
# COMPACT_ATOMS: atom_id res chain seq x y z
N VAL A 1 -8.53 3.24 -9.43
CA VAL A 1 -7.69 4.31 -8.84
C VAL A 1 -8.60 5.28 -8.09
N GLY A 2 -8.22 5.58 -6.87
CA GLY A 2 -8.89 6.58 -6.05
C GLY A 2 -7.90 7.61 -5.53
N HIS A 3 -8.39 8.80 -5.22
CA HIS A 3 -7.55 9.88 -4.72
C HIS A 3 -8.33 10.70 -3.70
N ALA A 4 -7.66 11.12 -2.63
CA ALA A 4 -8.20 12.05 -1.64
C ALA A 4 -7.18 13.14 -1.37
N SER A 5 -7.67 14.37 -1.22
CA SER A 5 -6.85 15.53 -0.89
C SER A 5 -7.37 16.22 0.36
N ASP A 6 -6.45 16.70 1.18
CA ASP A 6 -6.73 17.59 2.30
C ASP A 6 -6.14 18.95 1.98
N TYR A 7 -6.99 19.90 1.62
CA TYR A 7 -6.55 21.22 1.17
C TYR A 7 -6.09 22.11 2.32
N ASP A 8 -6.49 21.82 3.54
CA ASP A 8 -6.02 22.56 4.71
C ASP A 8 -4.62 22.11 5.12
N ALA A 9 -4.37 20.80 5.11
CA ALA A 9 -3.04 20.26 5.39
C ALA A 9 -2.12 20.26 4.17
N LEU A 10 -2.65 20.52 2.98
CA LEU A 10 -1.93 20.53 1.71
C LEU A 10 -1.25 19.19 1.42
N THR A 11 -1.98 18.12 1.61
CA THR A 11 -1.49 16.77 1.36
C THR A 11 -2.61 15.90 0.79
N GLY A 12 -2.32 14.64 0.53
CA GLY A 12 -3.31 13.71 0.01
C GLY A 12 -2.75 12.32 -0.19
N CYS A 13 -3.57 11.45 -0.74
CA CYS A 13 -3.13 10.11 -1.11
C CYS A 13 -3.82 9.61 -2.36
N THR A 14 -3.14 8.73 -3.06
CA THR A 14 -3.65 8.03 -4.24
C THR A 14 -3.56 6.53 -4.00
N VAL A 15 -4.65 5.84 -4.30
CA VAL A 15 -4.75 4.39 -4.10
C VAL A 15 -5.03 3.72 -5.43
N ILE A 16 -4.26 2.70 -5.76
CA ILE A 16 -4.46 1.85 -6.93
C ILE A 16 -4.89 0.48 -6.42
N LEU A 17 -6.15 0.10 -6.66
CA LEU A 17 -6.68 -1.20 -6.24
C LEU A 17 -6.42 -2.26 -7.30
N CYS A 18 -6.05 -3.46 -6.83
CA CYS A 18 -5.80 -4.64 -7.67
C CYS A 18 -6.64 -5.78 -7.12
N ASP A 19 -7.95 -5.75 -7.33
CA ASP A 19 -8.92 -6.64 -6.67
C ASP A 19 -8.61 -8.13 -6.88
N GLY A 20 -8.13 -8.50 -8.06
CA GLY A 20 -7.75 -9.88 -8.36
C GLY A 20 -6.34 -10.25 -7.94
N GLY A 21 -5.63 -9.33 -7.31
CA GLY A 21 -4.22 -9.46 -7.03
C GLY A 21 -3.36 -9.18 -8.26
N ALA A 22 -2.20 -8.58 -8.06
CA ALA A 22 -1.25 -8.27 -9.13
C ALA A 22 0.15 -8.66 -8.70
N VAL A 23 0.96 -9.08 -9.65
CA VAL A 23 2.39 -9.28 -9.40
C VAL A 23 3.04 -7.91 -9.29
N GLY A 24 3.75 -7.70 -8.18
CA GLY A 24 4.39 -6.42 -7.90
C GLY A 24 5.89 -6.48 -8.06
N GLY A 25 6.48 -5.33 -8.35
CA GLY A 25 7.92 -5.14 -8.35
C GLY A 25 8.24 -3.78 -7.76
N VAL A 26 9.44 -3.64 -7.20
CA VAL A 26 9.86 -2.41 -6.56
C VAL A 26 11.35 -2.17 -6.72
N ASP A 27 11.71 -0.90 -6.82
CA ASP A 27 13.09 -0.43 -6.75
C ASP A 27 13.13 0.78 -5.83
N ILE A 28 13.88 0.67 -4.73
CA ILE A 28 13.93 1.71 -3.69
C ILE A 28 15.32 2.33 -3.72
N ARG A 29 15.37 3.63 -3.97
CA ARG A 29 16.61 4.40 -4.06
C ARG A 29 16.52 5.67 -3.24
N GLY A 30 17.67 6.22 -2.87
CA GLY A 30 17.78 7.47 -2.13
C GLY A 30 18.14 7.26 -0.68
N ALA A 31 18.45 8.36 0.01
CA ALA A 31 19.01 8.34 1.35
C ALA A 31 17.93 8.36 2.44
N ALA A 32 16.70 8.77 2.11
CA ALA A 32 15.62 8.91 3.08
C ALA A 32 14.32 8.36 2.49
N THR A 33 14.29 7.05 2.32
CA THR A 33 13.13 6.38 1.75
C THR A 33 12.03 6.21 2.80
N GLY A 34 10.78 6.40 2.39
CA GLY A 34 9.61 6.15 3.24
C GLY A 34 8.69 5.16 2.56
N THR A 35 8.78 3.90 2.96
CA THR A 35 8.01 2.82 2.35
C THR A 35 7.56 1.83 3.40
N GLU A 36 6.50 1.09 3.09
CA GLU A 36 5.95 0.04 3.94
C GLU A 36 5.58 -1.17 3.10
N GLU A 37 5.84 -2.35 3.60
CA GLU A 37 5.49 -3.63 3.00
C GLU A 37 6.08 -3.85 1.60
N MET A 38 7.32 -3.42 1.39
CA MET A 38 8.00 -3.58 0.11
C MET A 38 8.78 -4.90 -0.01
N ASP A 39 9.25 -5.45 1.11
CA ASP A 39 10.06 -6.68 1.09
C ASP A 39 9.27 -7.87 0.53
N VAL A 40 7.97 -7.89 0.70
CA VAL A 40 7.09 -8.94 0.19
C VAL A 40 7.13 -9.03 -1.34
N LEU A 41 7.57 -7.98 -2.02
CA LEU A 41 7.66 -7.93 -3.49
C LEU A 41 8.90 -8.63 -4.04
N ARG A 42 9.81 -9.08 -3.19
CA ARG A 42 11.00 -9.81 -3.63
C ARG A 42 10.60 -11.18 -4.20
N PRO A 43 11.22 -11.59 -5.33
CA PRO A 43 10.84 -12.86 -5.97
C PRO A 43 11.00 -14.11 -5.11
N THR A 44 11.83 -14.02 -4.06
CA THR A 44 12.09 -15.15 -3.16
C THR A 44 11.07 -15.30 -2.05
N HIS A 45 10.09 -14.39 -1.95
CA HIS A 45 9.09 -14.43 -0.90
C HIS A 45 7.89 -15.30 -1.30
N LEU A 46 7.18 -15.80 -0.29
CA LEU A 46 6.05 -16.72 -0.46
C LEU A 46 4.87 -16.05 -1.15
N VAL A 47 4.59 -14.80 -0.80
CA VAL A 47 3.46 -14.05 -1.35
C VAL A 47 3.90 -13.36 -2.64
N ASP A 48 3.18 -13.61 -3.73
CA ASP A 48 3.53 -13.08 -5.05
C ASP A 48 2.52 -12.07 -5.58
N ARG A 49 1.49 -11.71 -4.80
CA ARG A 49 0.43 -10.80 -5.24
C ARG A 49 0.29 -9.63 -4.29
N VAL A 50 0.06 -8.45 -4.87
CA VAL A 50 -0.35 -7.26 -4.12
C VAL A 50 -1.80 -6.94 -4.46
N HIS A 51 -2.52 -6.32 -3.53
CA HIS A 51 -3.95 -6.04 -3.66
C HIS A 51 -4.24 -4.56 -3.79
N ALA A 52 -3.28 -3.72 -3.46
CA ALA A 52 -3.32 -2.28 -3.71
C ALA A 52 -1.91 -1.69 -3.61
N VAL A 53 -1.76 -0.49 -4.16
CA VAL A 53 -0.56 0.35 -3.97
C VAL A 53 -1.05 1.70 -3.48
N VAL A 54 -0.41 2.24 -2.46
CA VAL A 54 -0.73 3.55 -1.88
C VAL A 54 0.44 4.49 -2.04
N LEU A 55 0.14 5.67 -2.58
CA LEU A 55 1.09 6.77 -2.70
C LEU A 55 0.54 7.93 -1.88
N ALA A 56 1.22 8.33 -0.83
CA ALA A 56 0.69 9.30 0.13
C ALA A 56 1.68 10.42 0.42
N GLY A 57 1.15 11.60 0.72
CA GLY A 57 1.89 12.69 1.33
C GLY A 57 1.91 12.55 2.85
N GLY A 58 2.46 13.55 3.54
CA GLY A 58 2.51 13.56 5.01
C GLY A 58 3.73 12.87 5.59
N SER A 59 4.74 12.58 4.77
CA SER A 59 5.96 11.90 5.20
C SER A 59 5.64 10.55 5.86
N ALA A 60 6.39 10.15 6.88
CA ALA A 60 6.18 8.86 7.55
C ALA A 60 4.75 8.70 8.13
N PHE A 61 4.12 9.80 8.53
CA PHE A 61 2.72 9.76 9.00
C PHE A 61 1.77 9.30 7.89
N GLY A 62 2.10 9.57 6.63
CA GLY A 62 1.30 9.15 5.49
C GLY A 62 1.23 7.64 5.30
N LEU A 63 2.11 6.86 5.92
CA LEU A 63 2.05 5.40 5.89
C LEU A 63 0.75 4.85 6.51
N GLU A 64 0.10 5.62 7.37
CA GLU A 64 -1.21 5.26 7.93
C GLU A 64 -2.30 5.11 6.85
N ALA A 65 -2.14 5.73 5.70
CA ALA A 65 -3.09 5.59 4.60
C ALA A 65 -3.20 4.13 4.15
N ALA A 66 -2.11 3.38 4.19
CA ALA A 66 -2.12 1.95 3.85
C ALA A 66 -2.98 1.14 4.82
N SER A 67 -3.02 1.52 6.10
CA SER A 67 -3.88 0.84 7.09
C SER A 67 -5.35 0.97 6.75
N GLY A 68 -5.79 2.14 6.29
CA GLY A 68 -7.15 2.35 5.83
C GLY A 68 -7.49 1.50 4.61
N VAL A 69 -6.57 1.39 3.68
CA VAL A 69 -6.76 0.57 2.48
C VAL A 69 -6.82 -0.92 2.83
N ARG A 70 -5.96 -1.40 3.72
CA ARG A 70 -6.02 -2.78 4.20
C ARG A 70 -7.37 -3.09 4.82
N ARG A 71 -7.88 -2.21 5.66
CA ARG A 71 -9.19 -2.37 6.28
C ARG A 71 -10.31 -2.44 5.25
N PHE A 72 -10.28 -1.53 4.28
CA PHE A 72 -11.26 -1.50 3.19
C PHE A 72 -11.26 -2.82 2.41
N LEU A 73 -10.08 -3.34 2.04
CA LEU A 73 -9.95 -4.58 1.27
C LEU A 73 -10.34 -5.80 2.10
N GLU A 74 -10.00 -5.82 3.38
CA GLU A 74 -10.39 -6.91 4.29
C GLU A 74 -11.90 -7.04 4.36
N HIS A 75 -12.62 -5.93 4.48
CA HIS A 75 -14.08 -5.93 4.48
C HIS A 75 -14.67 -6.46 3.18
N ARG A 76 -13.95 -6.33 2.08
CA ARG A 76 -14.38 -6.84 0.78
C ARG A 76 -13.92 -8.29 0.52
N GLY A 77 -13.21 -8.89 1.45
CA GLY A 77 -12.68 -10.23 1.28
C GLY A 77 -11.54 -10.34 0.28
N VAL A 78 -10.83 -9.24 0.01
CA VAL A 78 -9.73 -9.18 -0.94
C VAL A 78 -8.40 -9.23 -0.19
N GLY A 79 -7.58 -10.23 -0.45
CA GLY A 79 -6.28 -10.38 0.20
C GLY A 79 -5.74 -11.80 0.11
N PHE A 80 -4.58 -11.99 0.72
CA PHE A 80 -3.95 -13.29 0.83
C PHE A 80 -4.73 -14.16 1.84
N GLN A 81 -5.10 -15.36 1.43
CA GLN A 81 -5.90 -16.28 2.25
C GLN A 81 -4.98 -17.10 3.14
N THR A 82 -5.13 -16.93 4.45
CA THR A 82 -4.30 -17.65 5.43
C THR A 82 -4.99 -18.90 6.00
N GLY A 83 -6.27 -19.12 5.68
CA GLY A 83 -7.10 -20.16 6.26
C GLY A 83 -7.91 -19.70 7.46
N VAL A 84 -7.49 -18.64 8.14
CA VAL A 84 -8.22 -18.04 9.28
C VAL A 84 -8.57 -16.58 9.03
N ALA A 85 -7.91 -15.93 8.08
CA ALA A 85 -8.11 -14.51 7.79
C ALA A 85 -7.79 -14.21 6.33
N VAL A 86 -8.24 -13.05 5.88
CA VAL A 86 -7.86 -12.46 4.59
C VAL A 86 -6.95 -11.29 4.90
N VAL A 87 -5.72 -11.32 4.38
CA VAL A 87 -4.71 -10.31 4.67
C VAL A 87 -4.35 -9.57 3.38
N PRO A 88 -4.86 -8.36 3.18
CA PRO A 88 -4.48 -7.55 2.02
C PRO A 88 -3.01 -7.17 2.08
N ILE A 89 -2.34 -7.26 0.94
CA ILE A 89 -0.94 -6.85 0.81
C ILE A 89 -0.95 -5.50 0.10
N VAL A 90 -0.51 -4.45 0.82
CA VAL A 90 -0.66 -3.06 0.40
C VAL A 90 0.66 -2.31 0.55
N PRO A 91 1.54 -2.38 -0.44
CA PRO A 91 2.75 -1.55 -0.45
C PRO A 91 2.40 -0.07 -0.46
N CYS A 92 3.16 0.71 0.29
CA CYS A 92 2.96 2.15 0.42
C CYS A 92 4.27 2.90 0.28
N ALA A 93 4.25 4.02 -0.43
CA ALA A 93 5.36 4.95 -0.50
C ALA A 93 4.87 6.35 -0.21
N ILE A 94 5.72 7.17 0.41
CA ILE A 94 5.34 8.51 0.86
C ILE A 94 6.23 9.59 0.30
N LEU A 95 5.71 10.81 0.35
CA LEU A 95 6.44 12.05 0.07
C LEU A 95 6.48 12.89 1.34
N TYR A 96 7.56 13.64 1.49
CA TYR A 96 7.61 14.75 2.43
C TYR A 96 7.09 16.00 1.72
N ASP A 97 5.88 16.41 2.05
CA ASP A 97 5.23 17.58 1.42
C ASP A 97 4.75 18.61 2.44
#